data_8e7618d3578fcafaec6cf7da3767ae7d
#
_entry.id   8e7618d3578fcafaec6cf7da3767ae7d
#
_cell.length_a   1.000
_cell.length_b   1.000
_cell.length_c   1.000
_cell.angle_alpha   90.00
_cell.angle_beta   90.00
_cell.angle_gamma   90.00
#
_symmetry.space_group_name_H-M   'P 1'
#
loop_
_entity.id
_entity.type
_entity.pdbx_description
1 polymer ?
#
loop_
_entity_poly.entity_id
_entity_poly.type
_entity_poly.pdbx_seq_one_letter_code
_entity_poly.pdbx_strand_id
1 'polypeptide(L)' 'MNLTEKSVKPGCRFIKKIDNTMVTVDNVADFEKKYTKKPVRIVLFHQTGKWGESRCMAIPMREFLGQFQTEVENDDGLLD' A
#
# COMPACT_ATOMS: atom_id res chain seq x y z
N MET A 1 -4.74 -7.97 -12.32
CA MET A 1 -5.36 -8.48 -11.10
C MET A 1 -5.57 -7.38 -10.09
N ASN A 2 -6.72 -7.32 -9.48
CA ASN A 2 -7.00 -6.25 -8.54
C ASN A 2 -6.40 -6.52 -7.16
N LEU A 3 -5.84 -5.49 -6.59
CA LEU A 3 -5.29 -5.56 -5.25
C LEU A 3 -6.44 -5.62 -4.24
N THR A 4 -6.33 -6.50 -3.26
CA THR A 4 -7.34 -6.66 -2.21
C THR A 4 -6.72 -6.39 -0.84
N GLU A 5 -7.58 -6.16 0.17
CA GLU A 5 -7.10 -5.93 1.51
C GLU A 5 -6.26 -7.09 2.05
N LYS A 6 -6.58 -8.30 1.63
CA LYS A 6 -5.86 -9.48 2.08
C LYS A 6 -4.41 -9.51 1.58
N SER A 7 -4.15 -8.81 0.49
CA SER A 7 -2.80 -8.74 -0.08
C SER A 7 -1.93 -7.70 0.61
N VAL A 8 -2.52 -6.78 1.34
CA VAL A 8 -1.78 -5.69 1.97
C VAL A 8 -1.38 -6.12 3.38
N LYS A 9 -0.14 -6.54 3.52
CA LYS A 9 0.40 -7.05 4.78
C LYS A 9 1.74 -6.40 5.08
N PRO A 10 2.15 -6.34 6.36
CA PRO A 10 3.47 -5.82 6.71
C PRO A 10 4.57 -6.55 5.95
N GLY A 11 5.51 -5.80 5.43
CA GLY A 11 6.63 -6.34 4.67
C GLY A 11 6.38 -6.47 3.18
N CYS A 12 5.15 -6.34 2.72
CA CYS A 12 4.84 -6.41 1.30
C CYS A 12 5.19 -5.11 0.60
N ARG A 13 5.60 -5.22 -0.66
CA ARG A 13 5.94 -4.05 -1.47
C ARG A 13 4.92 -3.85 -2.56
N PHE A 14 4.66 -2.58 -2.84
CA PHE A 14 3.69 -2.19 -3.87
C PHE A 14 4.23 -1.01 -4.66
N ILE A 15 3.65 -0.79 -5.82
CA ILE A 15 4.05 0.29 -6.72
C ILE A 15 2.89 1.26 -6.89
N LYS A 16 3.17 2.54 -6.73
CA LYS A 16 2.16 3.57 -6.95
C LYS A 16 1.90 3.71 -8.44
N LYS A 17 0.64 3.63 -8.82
CA LYS A 17 0.27 3.60 -10.24
C LYS A 17 0.66 4.85 -11.01
N ILE A 18 0.58 6.00 -10.36
CA ILE A 18 0.75 7.26 -11.06
C ILE A 18 2.20 7.55 -11.44
N ASP A 19 3.16 7.11 -10.64
CA ASP A 19 4.56 7.46 -10.86
C ASP A 19 5.52 6.28 -10.66
N ASN A 20 5.02 5.08 -10.48
CA ASN A 20 5.80 3.87 -10.27
C ASN A 20 6.70 3.91 -9.03
N THR A 21 6.35 4.73 -8.05
CA THR A 21 7.11 4.80 -6.81
C THR A 21 6.87 3.53 -5.99
N MET A 22 7.95 2.92 -5.51
CA MET A 22 7.86 1.71 -4.70
C MET A 22 7.71 2.06 -3.23
N VAL A 23 6.82 1.36 -2.55
CA VAL A 23 6.61 1.52 -1.11
C VAL A 23 6.61 0.16 -0.44
N THR A 24 6.94 0.14 0.85
CA THR A 24 6.89 -1.06 1.65
C THR A 24 5.91 -0.85 2.79
N VAL A 25 4.98 -1.77 2.95
CA VAL A 25 3.99 -1.67 4.02
C VAL A 25 4.65 -2.00 5.35
N ASP A 26 4.49 -1.11 6.31
CA ASP A 26 5.01 -1.30 7.66
C ASP A 26 3.97 -1.95 8.57
N ASN A 27 2.73 -1.54 8.44
CA ASN A 27 1.67 -2.06 9.28
C ASN A 27 0.31 -1.72 8.70
N VAL A 28 -0.70 -2.42 9.17
CA VAL A 28 -2.10 -2.12 8.86
C VAL A 28 -2.83 -2.07 10.18
N ALA A 29 -3.46 -0.94 10.47
CA ALA A 29 -4.11 -0.73 11.75
C ALA A 29 -5.54 -0.23 11.56
N ASP A 30 -6.40 -0.58 12.50
CA ASP A 30 -7.78 -0.13 12.50
C ASP A 30 -7.95 0.99 13.52
N PHE A 31 -8.57 2.07 13.08
CA PHE A 31 -8.85 3.21 13.94
C PHE A 31 -10.35 3.44 14.00
N GLU A 32 -10.87 3.67 15.19
CA GLU A 32 -12.27 4.05 15.35
C GLU A 32 -12.39 5.56 15.29
N LYS A 33 -13.28 6.04 14.44
CA LYS A 33 -13.59 7.46 14.40
C LYS A 33 -14.61 7.76 15.48
N LYS A 34 -14.42 8.89 16.17
CA LYS A 34 -15.33 9.33 17.24
C LYS A 34 -16.79 9.45 16.81
N TYR A 35 -17.00 9.78 15.54
CA TYR A 35 -18.33 10.11 15.05
C TYR A 35 -18.93 9.03 14.15
N THR A 36 -18.18 8.01 13.83
CA THR A 36 -18.69 6.88 13.05
C THR A 36 -18.35 5.61 13.79
N LYS A 37 -19.31 4.73 13.92
CA LYS A 37 -19.10 3.47 14.64
C LYS A 37 -18.32 2.45 13.83
N LYS A 38 -17.94 2.79 12.59
CA LYS A 38 -17.20 1.87 11.74
C LYS A 38 -15.71 2.16 11.84
N PRO A 39 -14.89 1.15 12.11
CA PRO A 39 -13.44 1.35 12.12
C PRO A 39 -12.94 1.67 10.71
N VAL A 40 -11.91 2.49 10.65
CA VAL A 40 -11.24 2.81 9.39
C VAL A 40 -9.90 2.10 9.40
N ARG A 41 -9.66 1.27 8.39
CA ARG A 41 -8.38 0.59 8.27
C ARG A 41 -7.38 1.50 7.59
N ILE A 42 -6.24 1.69 8.21
CA ILE A 42 -5.18 2.57 7.72
C ILE A 42 -3.96 1.74 7.37
N VAL A 43 -3.38 2.03 6.22
CA VAL A 43 -2.14 1.38 5.79
C VAL A 43 -0.98 2.33 6.12
N LEU A 44 -0.04 1.83 6.90
CA LEU A 44 1.18 2.55 7.25
C LEU A 44 2.28 1.99 6.37
N PHE A 45 2.93 2.85 5.62
CA PHE A 45 3.98 2.42 4.71
C PHE A 45 5.07 3.47 4.61
N HIS A 46 6.21 3.07 4.08
CA HIS A 46 7.29 4.02 3.83
C HIS A 46 7.72 3.95 2.37
N GLN A 47 8.16 5.10 1.88
CA GLN A 47 8.64 5.27 0.54
C GLN A 47 10.12 5.61 0.61
N THR A 48 10.95 4.93 -0.20
CA THR A 48 12.37 5.22 -0.26
C THR A 48 12.63 6.10 -1.47
N GLY A 49 13.21 7.26 -1.25
CA GLY A 49 13.54 8.17 -2.31
C GLY A 49 14.82 7.81 -3.03
N LYS A 50 15.13 8.57 -4.09
CA LYS A 50 16.31 8.34 -4.92
C LYS A 50 17.64 8.46 -4.16
N TRP A 51 17.62 9.24 -3.10
CA TRP A 51 18.83 9.50 -2.32
C TRP A 51 18.91 8.66 -1.06
N GLY A 52 18.05 7.64 -0.97
CA GLY A 52 18.04 6.77 0.19
C GLY A 52 17.21 7.28 1.36
N GLU A 53 16.61 8.45 1.21
CA GLU A 53 15.73 8.97 2.27
C GLU A 53 14.47 8.11 2.38
N SER A 54 13.94 8.02 3.60
CA SER A 54 12.74 7.26 3.87
C SER A 54 11.64 8.20 4.38
N ARG A 55 10.46 8.06 3.82
CA ARG A 55 9.31 8.86 4.21
C ARG A 55 8.16 7.95 4.62
N CYS A 56 7.71 8.10 5.84
CA CYS A 56 6.58 7.32 6.36
C CYS A 56 5.27 8.01 6.03
N MET A 57 4.31 7.23 5.61
CA MET A 57 3.00 7.74 5.22
C MET A 57 1.90 6.84 5.76
N ALA A 58 0.69 7.40 5.88
CA ALA A 58 -0.48 6.66 6.32
C ALA A 58 -1.69 7.10 5.51
N ILE A 59 -2.35 6.15 4.87
CA ILE A 59 -3.57 6.46 4.13
C ILE A 59 -4.61 5.37 4.38
N PRO A 60 -5.91 5.68 4.21
CA PRO A 60 -6.94 4.66 4.35
C PRO A 60 -6.75 3.51 3.37
N MET A 61 -7.09 2.29 3.81
CA MET A 61 -6.98 1.11 2.97
C MET A 61 -7.68 1.27 1.63
N ARG A 62 -8.85 1.88 1.63
CA ARG A 62 -9.61 2.10 0.40
C ARG A 62 -8.80 2.91 -0.62
N GLU A 63 -8.14 3.96 -0.16
CA GLU A 63 -7.32 4.79 -1.05
C GLU A 63 -6.07 4.05 -1.49
N PHE A 64 -5.49 3.27 -0.60
CA PHE A 64 -4.32 2.47 -0.93
C PHE A 64 -4.63 1.50 -2.08
N LEU A 65 -5.75 0.80 -1.97
CA LEU A 65 -6.13 -0.18 -3.00
C LEU A 65 -6.38 0.48 -4.36
N GLY A 66 -6.80 1.73 -4.36
CA GLY A 66 -7.04 2.45 -5.60
C GLY A 66 -5.79 3.05 -6.23
N GLN A 67 -4.78 3.35 -5.43
CA GLN A 67 -3.57 4.05 -5.89
C GLN A 67 -2.37 3.16 -6.15
N PHE A 68 -2.37 1.96 -5.59
CA PHE A 68 -1.20 1.07 -5.66
C PHE A 68 -1.52 -0.24 -6.35
N GLN A 69 -0.49 -0.89 -6.85
CA GLN A 69 -0.59 -2.20 -7.48
C GLN A 69 0.57 -3.07 -7.02
N THR A 70 0.45 -4.38 -7.24
CA THR A 70 1.49 -5.30 -6.82
C THR A 70 2.74 -5.16 -7.69
N GLU A 71 3.88 -5.34 -7.05
CA GLU A 71 5.17 -5.24 -7.72
C GLU A 71 5.37 -6.33 -8.78
N VAL A 72 4.83 -7.52 -8.53
CA VAL A 72 5.07 -8.68 -9.37
C VAL A 72 4.11 -8.80 -10.55
N GLU A 73 3.23 -7.85 -10.70
CA GLU A 73 2.21 -7.93 -11.73
C GLU A 73 2.77 -8.06 -13.13
N ASN A 74 3.91 -7.41 -13.37
CA ASN A 74 4.54 -7.46 -14.68
C ASN A 74 5.23 -8.77 -14.95
N ASP A 75 5.64 -9.47 -13.93
CA ASP A 75 6.37 -10.71 -14.07
C ASP A 75 5.49 -11.84 -14.59
N ASP A 76 4.22 -11.78 -14.25
CA ASP A 76 3.30 -12.84 -14.64
C ASP A 76 3.22 -12.99 -16.15
N GLY A 77 3.31 -11.90 -16.85
CA GLY A 77 3.27 -11.94 -18.30
C GLY A 77 4.51 -12.54 -18.91
N LEU A 78 5.60 -12.54 -18.19
CA LEU A 78 6.86 -13.05 -18.71
C LEU A 78 7.02 -14.53 -18.53
N LEU A 79 6.27 -15.10 -17.63
CA LEU A 79 6.40 -16.52 -17.31
C LEU A 79 5.65 -17.41 -18.27
N ASP A 80 4.89 -16.85 -19.12
CA ASP A 80 4.08 -17.61 -20.06
C ASP A 80 4.82 -18.07 -21.29
#